data_025b7481fe21d77247a6b63c9795eb76
#
_entry.id   025b7481fe21d77247a6b63c9795eb76
#
_cell.length_a   1.000
_cell.length_b   1.000
_cell.length_c   1.000
_cell.angle_alpha   90.00
_cell.angle_beta   90.00
_cell.angle_gamma   90.00
#
_symmetry.space_group_name_H-M   'P 1'
#
loop_
_entity.id
_entity.type
_entity.pdbx_description
1 polymer ?
#
loop_
_entity_poly.entity_id
_entity_poly.type
_entity_poly.pdbx_seq_one_letter_code
_entity_poly.pdbx_strand_id
1 'polypeptide(L)'
;MPINFQSDSIPPKSIKLLSYNVMGFNGLRLEEGENKILNYLKDSEADIICLQEYNATTDRSLLTQRMIDRALKEYKYKNILNVGEKSSSNKIACYSKYPILSSRVLHYESSYNGSVNYEIKIDQDTVTLINNHLESNKLTKEDKVIYEEMIKSPEADKVKNGLR
;
A
#
# COMPACT_ATOMS: atom_id res chain seq x y z
N MET A 1 -15.61 15.65 -10.12
CA MET A 1 -15.45 14.28 -10.66
C MET A 1 -16.64 13.46 -10.22
N PRO A 2 -17.42 12.85 -11.10
CA PRO A 2 -18.43 11.92 -10.65
C PRO A 2 -17.75 10.67 -10.09
N ILE A 3 -18.00 10.40 -8.82
CA ILE A 3 -17.59 9.14 -8.21
C ILE A 3 -18.64 8.12 -8.62
N ASN A 4 -18.27 7.15 -9.42
CA ASN A 4 -19.15 6.04 -9.76
C ASN A 4 -19.16 5.05 -8.59
N PHE A 5 -20.26 4.99 -7.86
CA PHE A 5 -20.38 4.11 -6.68
C PHE A 5 -20.91 2.71 -7.01
N GLN A 6 -21.31 2.44 -8.25
CA GLN A 6 -21.84 1.12 -8.62
C GLN A 6 -21.52 0.77 -10.07
N SER A 7 -20.89 -0.37 -10.27
CA SER A 7 -21.20 -1.21 -11.41
C SER A 7 -21.88 -2.47 -10.87
N ASP A 8 -23.10 -2.73 -11.27
CA ASP A 8 -23.86 -3.92 -10.86
C ASP A 8 -23.27 -5.22 -11.44
N SER A 9 -22.25 -5.12 -12.26
CA SER A 9 -21.51 -6.26 -12.82
C SER A 9 -20.04 -5.94 -12.99
N ILE A 10 -19.18 -6.85 -12.52
CA ILE A 10 -17.75 -6.80 -12.81
C ILE A 10 -17.57 -7.16 -14.28
N PRO A 11 -16.95 -6.30 -15.12
CA PRO A 11 -16.70 -6.63 -16.51
C PRO A 11 -15.90 -7.92 -16.66
N PRO A 12 -16.17 -8.74 -17.68
CA PRO A 12 -15.33 -9.89 -17.94
C PRO A 12 -13.88 -9.44 -18.17
N LYS A 13 -12.92 -10.20 -17.62
CA LYS A 13 -11.47 -9.89 -17.62
C LYS A 13 -11.05 -8.69 -16.74
N SER A 14 -11.83 -8.34 -15.74
CA SER A 14 -11.40 -7.38 -14.73
C SER A 14 -10.23 -7.89 -13.92
N ILE A 15 -9.34 -6.99 -13.53
CA ILE A 15 -8.21 -7.27 -12.64
C ILE A 15 -8.49 -6.63 -11.29
N LYS A 16 -8.42 -7.44 -10.24
CA LYS A 16 -8.60 -6.97 -8.87
C LYS A 16 -7.26 -6.53 -8.30
N LEU A 17 -7.12 -5.22 -8.09
CA LEU A 17 -5.96 -4.61 -7.46
C LEU A 17 -6.29 -4.26 -6.01
N LEU A 18 -5.46 -4.71 -5.06
CA LEU A 18 -5.48 -4.29 -3.67
C LEU A 18 -4.27 -3.42 -3.37
N SER A 19 -4.49 -2.23 -2.82
CA SER A 19 -3.43 -1.38 -2.25
C SER A 19 -3.67 -1.21 -0.76
N TYR A 20 -2.65 -1.51 0.07
CA TYR A 20 -2.80 -1.51 1.52
C TYR A 20 -1.50 -1.15 2.24
N ASN A 21 -1.56 -0.10 3.09
CA ASN A 21 -0.50 0.19 4.04
C ASN A 21 -0.63 -0.78 5.23
N VAL A 22 0.30 -1.72 5.34
CA VAL A 22 0.22 -2.81 6.32
C VAL A 22 0.81 -2.45 7.69
N MET A 23 1.41 -1.26 7.84
CA MET A 23 1.99 -0.79 9.11
C MET A 23 2.91 -1.86 9.77
N GLY A 24 3.81 -2.45 8.96
CA GLY A 24 4.65 -3.57 9.40
C GLY A 24 3.85 -4.79 9.87
N PHE A 25 2.69 -5.05 9.29
CA PHE A 25 1.77 -6.12 9.72
C PHE A 25 1.40 -6.04 11.21
N ASN A 26 1.09 -4.82 11.69
CA ASN A 26 0.85 -4.53 13.10
C ASN A 26 2.04 -4.91 14.01
N GLY A 27 3.25 -4.47 13.60
CA GLY A 27 4.49 -4.76 14.32
C GLY A 27 4.88 -6.24 14.29
N LEU A 28 4.50 -6.96 13.23
CA LEU A 28 4.78 -8.39 13.01
C LEU A 28 4.16 -9.34 14.06
N ARG A 29 3.21 -8.89 14.86
CA ARG A 29 2.61 -9.68 15.93
C ARG A 29 1.79 -10.83 15.38
N LEU A 30 1.88 -11.96 16.07
CA LEU A 30 1.02 -13.12 15.86
C LEU A 30 0.04 -13.23 17.04
N GLU A 31 -1.23 -13.38 16.75
CA GLU A 31 -2.28 -13.70 17.69
C GLU A 31 -2.70 -15.14 17.43
N GLU A 32 -2.49 -16.03 18.40
CA GLU A 32 -2.72 -17.48 18.25
C GLU A 32 -2.01 -18.11 17.04
N GLY A 33 -0.82 -17.58 16.71
CA GLY A 33 -0.02 -18.04 15.57
C GLY A 33 -0.41 -17.43 14.21
N GLU A 34 -1.39 -16.54 14.18
CA GLU A 34 -1.91 -15.89 12.97
C GLU A 34 -1.70 -14.38 12.98
N ASN A 35 -1.66 -13.79 11.79
CA ASN A 35 -1.65 -12.34 11.62
C ASN A 35 -2.89 -11.91 10.80
N LYS A 36 -3.76 -11.11 11.41
CA LYS A 36 -5.04 -10.70 10.82
C LYS A 36 -4.89 -9.96 9.48
N ILE A 37 -3.85 -9.13 9.36
CA ILE A 37 -3.58 -8.41 8.11
C ILE A 37 -3.20 -9.40 7.02
N LEU A 38 -2.33 -10.37 7.33
CA LEU A 38 -1.93 -11.40 6.37
C LEU A 38 -3.12 -12.27 5.93
N ASN A 39 -4.00 -12.64 6.86
CA ASN A 39 -5.23 -13.38 6.55
C ASN A 39 -6.13 -12.57 5.61
N TYR A 40 -6.33 -11.27 5.91
CA TYR A 40 -7.09 -10.37 5.02
C TYR A 40 -6.49 -10.31 3.61
N LEU A 41 -5.16 -10.19 3.49
CA LEU A 41 -4.51 -10.17 2.16
C LEU A 41 -4.75 -11.46 1.39
N LYS A 42 -4.60 -12.61 2.06
CA LYS A 42 -4.86 -13.94 1.48
C LYS A 42 -6.31 -14.07 1.00
N ASP A 43 -7.26 -13.66 1.84
CA ASP A 43 -8.69 -13.81 1.58
C ASP A 43 -9.24 -12.73 0.64
N SER A 44 -8.44 -11.73 0.30
CA SER A 44 -8.82 -10.65 -0.62
C SER A 44 -9.11 -11.13 -2.04
N GLU A 45 -8.52 -12.27 -2.44
CA GLU A 45 -8.58 -12.82 -3.81
C GLU A 45 -8.13 -11.83 -4.88
N ALA A 46 -7.31 -10.83 -4.51
CA ALA A 46 -6.77 -9.87 -5.46
C ALA A 46 -5.86 -10.56 -6.48
N ASP A 47 -5.71 -9.98 -7.66
CA ASP A 47 -4.78 -10.46 -8.67
C ASP A 47 -3.40 -9.83 -8.49
N ILE A 48 -3.38 -8.60 -7.97
CA ILE A 48 -2.18 -7.86 -7.64
C ILE A 48 -2.38 -7.20 -6.28
N ILE A 49 -1.38 -7.31 -5.40
CA ILE A 49 -1.36 -6.68 -4.07
C ILE A 49 -0.17 -5.72 -3.99
N CYS A 50 -0.45 -4.44 -3.74
CA CYS A 50 0.51 -3.38 -3.49
C CYS A 50 0.53 -3.06 -2.00
N LEU A 51 1.68 -3.24 -1.35
CA LEU A 51 1.84 -3.02 0.09
C LEU A 51 2.81 -1.89 0.37
N GLN A 52 2.45 -1.01 1.30
CA GLN A 52 3.30 0.03 1.85
C GLN A 52 3.63 -0.31 3.31
N GLU A 53 4.72 0.23 3.82
CA GLU A 53 5.27 -0.09 5.15
C GLU A 53 5.44 -1.60 5.36
N TYR A 54 5.88 -2.29 4.32
CA TYR A 54 6.11 -3.72 4.38
C TYR A 54 7.30 -4.05 5.27
N ASN A 55 7.14 -5.01 6.17
CA ASN A 55 8.23 -5.54 6.98
C ASN A 55 8.08 -7.05 7.19
N ALA A 56 9.18 -7.71 7.46
CA ALA A 56 9.25 -9.13 7.83
C ALA A 56 10.53 -9.38 8.63
N THR A 57 10.54 -10.43 9.45
CA THR A 57 11.66 -10.80 10.29
C THR A 57 12.10 -12.24 10.06
N THR A 58 13.24 -12.59 10.63
CA THR A 58 13.73 -13.98 10.75
C THR A 58 13.37 -14.58 12.11
N ASP A 59 12.93 -13.77 13.07
CA ASP A 59 12.49 -14.23 14.39
C ASP A 59 11.19 -15.04 14.26
N ARG A 60 11.23 -16.29 14.67
CA ARG A 60 10.12 -17.25 14.54
C ARG A 60 8.96 -16.99 15.52
N SER A 61 9.15 -16.17 16.52
CA SER A 61 8.09 -15.73 17.44
C SER A 61 7.19 -14.65 16.80
N LEU A 62 7.61 -14.10 15.67
CA LEU A 62 6.95 -13.04 14.93
C LEU A 62 6.64 -13.47 13.49
N LEU A 63 5.95 -12.60 12.75
CA LEU A 63 5.61 -12.84 11.34
C LEU A 63 6.85 -12.83 10.46
N THR A 64 7.25 -13.99 10.00
CA THR A 64 8.43 -14.16 9.14
C THR A 64 8.08 -14.02 7.66
N GLN A 65 9.09 -13.68 6.83
CA GLN A 65 8.94 -13.69 5.37
C GLN A 65 8.44 -15.03 4.84
N ARG A 66 8.92 -16.14 5.43
CA ARG A 66 8.48 -17.49 5.06
C ARG A 66 6.99 -17.74 5.30
N MET A 67 6.43 -17.17 6.38
CA MET A 67 5.00 -17.27 6.66
C MET A 67 4.19 -16.48 5.66
N ILE A 68 4.64 -15.26 5.32
CA ILE A 68 4.01 -14.43 4.30
C ILE A 68 4.03 -15.14 2.94
N ASP A 69 5.19 -15.65 2.52
CA ASP A 69 5.33 -16.36 1.24
C ASP A 69 4.46 -17.62 1.16
N ARG A 70 4.28 -18.32 2.29
CA ARG A 70 3.39 -19.47 2.36
C ARG A 70 1.92 -19.08 2.21
N ALA A 71 1.51 -18.00 2.89
CA ALA A 71 0.13 -17.51 2.85
C ALA A 71 -0.22 -16.97 1.46
N LEU A 72 0.72 -16.26 0.83
CA LEU A 72 0.56 -15.63 -0.49
C LEU A 72 1.16 -16.49 -1.63
N LYS A 73 1.17 -17.82 -1.50
CA LYS A 73 1.79 -18.75 -2.46
C LYS A 73 1.21 -18.70 -3.87
N GLU A 74 0.00 -18.19 -4.03
CA GLU A 74 -0.66 -18.03 -5.31
C GLU A 74 -0.06 -16.89 -6.15
N TYR A 75 0.59 -15.92 -5.49
CA TYR A 75 1.27 -14.83 -6.14
C TYR A 75 2.68 -15.28 -6.55
N LYS A 76 2.79 -15.80 -7.78
CA LYS A 76 4.05 -16.38 -8.29
C LYS A 76 5.16 -15.35 -8.43
N TYR A 77 4.80 -14.07 -8.56
CA TYR A 77 5.72 -12.98 -8.76
C TYR A 77 5.64 -12.03 -7.59
N LYS A 78 6.80 -11.70 -7.03
CA LYS A 78 6.90 -10.70 -5.96
C LYS A 78 8.13 -9.84 -6.15
N ASN A 79 8.00 -8.60 -5.72
CA ASN A 79 9.11 -7.67 -5.66
C ASN A 79 9.00 -6.86 -4.37
N ILE A 80 10.10 -6.74 -3.62
CA ILE A 80 10.17 -6.03 -2.34
C ILE A 80 11.39 -5.11 -2.41
N LEU A 81 11.15 -3.80 -2.36
CA LEU A 81 12.19 -2.77 -2.49
C LEU A 81 12.17 -1.82 -1.31
N ASN A 82 13.37 -1.40 -0.89
CA ASN A 82 13.51 -0.30 0.05
C ASN A 82 13.22 1.02 -0.67
N VAL A 83 12.51 1.92 0.02
CA VAL A 83 12.23 3.27 -0.44
C VAL A 83 12.62 4.29 0.64
N GLY A 84 12.92 5.53 0.22
CA GLY A 84 13.43 6.57 1.09
C GLY A 84 14.95 6.47 1.34
N GLU A 85 15.55 7.58 1.78
CA GLU A 85 16.99 7.69 1.93
C GLU A 85 17.53 7.00 3.21
N LYS A 86 16.77 7.03 4.28
CA LYS A 86 17.23 6.58 5.62
C LYS A 86 16.89 5.14 5.95
N SER A 87 16.33 4.35 5.02
CA SER A 87 15.64 3.23 5.54
C SER A 87 15.98 1.88 4.95
N SER A 88 16.67 1.14 5.76
CA SER A 88 16.53 -0.31 5.81
C SER A 88 15.11 -0.78 6.24
N SER A 89 14.25 0.09 6.77
CA SER A 89 12.98 -0.28 7.41
C SER A 89 11.73 0.04 6.57
N ASN A 90 11.81 0.95 5.61
CA ASN A 90 10.63 1.31 4.82
C ASN A 90 10.64 0.61 3.46
N LYS A 91 9.81 -0.39 3.33
CA LYS A 91 9.72 -1.20 2.12
C LYS A 91 8.36 -1.07 1.48
N ILE A 92 8.38 -1.09 0.16
CA ILE A 92 7.21 -1.30 -0.69
C ILE A 92 7.29 -2.70 -1.27
N ALA A 93 6.18 -3.43 -1.24
CA ALA A 93 6.10 -4.75 -1.84
C ALA A 93 4.97 -4.82 -2.86
N CYS A 94 5.20 -5.62 -3.90
CA CYS A 94 4.20 -6.03 -4.87
C CYS A 94 4.18 -7.55 -4.92
N TYR A 95 2.99 -8.13 -4.74
CA TYR A 95 2.71 -9.53 -4.98
C TYR A 95 1.75 -9.63 -6.16
N SER A 96 2.07 -10.44 -7.16
CA SER A 96 1.30 -10.50 -8.40
C SER A 96 1.12 -11.94 -8.88
N LYS A 97 -0.07 -12.27 -9.37
CA LYS A 97 -0.33 -13.49 -10.13
C LYS A 97 0.25 -13.40 -11.54
N TYR A 98 0.49 -12.16 -12.02
CA TYR A 98 1.05 -11.84 -13.33
C TYR A 98 2.55 -11.57 -13.27
N PRO A 99 3.31 -11.84 -14.35
CA PRO A 99 4.74 -11.56 -14.42
C PRO A 99 5.07 -10.08 -14.17
N ILE A 100 5.95 -9.82 -13.22
CA ILE A 100 6.58 -8.50 -13.03
C ILE A 100 7.82 -8.47 -13.92
N LEU A 101 7.77 -7.72 -15.02
CA LEU A 101 8.83 -7.63 -16.01
C LEU A 101 9.98 -6.75 -15.55
N SER A 102 9.64 -5.63 -14.92
CA SER A 102 10.62 -4.70 -14.37
C SER A 102 10.08 -4.00 -13.13
N SER A 103 11.00 -3.47 -12.31
CA SER A 103 10.67 -2.63 -11.17
C SER A 103 11.74 -1.57 -10.98
N ARG A 104 11.33 -0.34 -10.65
CA ARG A 104 12.22 0.78 -10.42
C ARG A 104 11.71 1.67 -9.30
N VAL A 105 12.57 1.95 -8.32
CA VAL A 105 12.30 2.97 -7.30
C VAL A 105 12.32 4.35 -7.97
N LEU A 106 11.29 5.14 -7.71
CA LEU A 106 11.24 6.55 -8.09
C LEU A 106 11.78 7.36 -6.90
N HIS A 107 12.95 7.96 -7.11
CA HIS A 107 13.61 8.74 -6.07
C HIS A 107 13.07 10.18 -6.05
N TYR A 108 12.75 10.64 -4.87
CA TYR A 108 12.48 12.04 -4.55
C TYR A 108 12.92 12.31 -3.11
N GLU A 109 13.09 13.58 -2.76
CA GLU A 109 13.59 13.97 -1.45
C GLU A 109 12.61 13.58 -0.34
N SER A 110 12.82 12.40 0.23
CA SER A 110 12.10 11.94 1.41
C SER A 110 12.91 10.92 2.17
N SER A 111 12.92 11.06 3.49
CA SER A 111 13.65 10.14 4.37
C SER A 111 13.00 8.76 4.46
N TYR A 112 11.68 8.68 4.29
CA TYR A 112 10.92 7.45 4.56
C TYR A 112 9.94 7.05 3.47
N ASN A 113 9.65 7.95 2.53
CA ASN A 113 8.62 7.74 1.53
C ASN A 113 9.25 7.53 0.16
N GLY A 114 8.48 6.95 -0.72
CA GLY A 114 8.93 6.66 -2.07
C GLY A 114 7.87 5.95 -2.86
N SER A 115 8.16 5.80 -4.14
CA SER A 115 7.29 5.08 -5.05
C SER A 115 8.07 4.03 -5.80
N VAL A 116 7.39 2.98 -6.19
CA VAL A 116 7.97 1.96 -7.08
C VAL A 116 7.08 1.85 -8.31
N ASN A 117 7.72 1.99 -9.46
CA ASN A 117 7.11 1.70 -10.75
C ASN A 117 7.36 0.24 -11.10
N TYR A 118 6.30 -0.48 -11.48
CA TYR A 118 6.34 -1.85 -11.97
C TYR A 118 5.78 -1.92 -13.38
N GLU A 119 6.41 -2.73 -14.22
CA GLU A 119 5.84 -3.17 -15.49
C GLU A 119 5.32 -4.59 -15.33
N ILE A 120 4.04 -4.80 -15.49
CA ILE A 120 3.37 -6.08 -15.27
C ILE A 120 2.77 -6.56 -16.59
N LYS A 121 3.09 -7.79 -16.96
CA LYS A 121 2.55 -8.43 -18.15
C LYS A 121 1.18 -9.02 -17.85
N ILE A 122 0.15 -8.52 -18.52
CA ILE A 122 -1.21 -9.00 -18.39
C ILE A 122 -1.70 -9.40 -19.78
N ASP A 123 -1.90 -10.67 -20.00
CA ASP A 123 -2.19 -11.26 -21.30
C ASP A 123 -1.17 -10.81 -22.37
N GLN A 124 -1.59 -10.04 -23.37
CA GLN A 124 -0.72 -9.50 -24.43
C GLN A 124 -0.19 -8.09 -24.10
N ASP A 125 -0.74 -7.44 -23.08
CA ASP A 125 -0.41 -6.07 -22.73
C ASP A 125 0.65 -5.98 -21.62
N THR A 126 1.33 -4.85 -21.56
CA THR A 126 2.18 -4.47 -20.43
C THR A 126 1.58 -3.24 -19.76
N VAL A 127 1.26 -3.39 -18.49
CA VAL A 127 0.65 -2.33 -17.68
C VAL A 127 1.68 -1.74 -16.75
N THR A 128 1.74 -0.42 -16.70
CA THR A 128 2.52 0.32 -15.70
C THR A 128 1.70 0.49 -14.43
N LEU A 129 2.23 -0.02 -13.31
CA LEU A 129 1.65 0.11 -11.99
C LEU A 129 2.61 0.88 -11.07
N ILE A 130 2.11 1.96 -10.47
CA ILE A 130 2.90 2.76 -9.51
C ILE A 130 2.33 2.53 -8.11
N ASN A 131 3.15 1.97 -7.23
CA ASN A 131 2.83 1.81 -5.81
C ASN A 131 3.50 2.93 -5.02
N ASN A 132 2.69 3.78 -4.38
CA ASN A 132 3.15 4.97 -3.69
C ASN A 132 3.03 4.81 -2.17
N HIS A 133 4.07 5.17 -1.44
CA HIS A 133 4.03 5.51 -0.03
C HIS A 133 4.28 7.01 0.12
N LEU A 134 3.21 7.76 0.30
CA LEU A 134 3.23 9.22 0.33
C LEU A 134 3.55 9.72 1.74
N GLU A 135 4.06 10.96 1.82
CA GLU A 135 4.28 11.61 3.10
C GLU A 135 2.96 11.77 3.89
N SER A 136 3.05 11.50 5.17
CA SER A 136 1.98 11.80 6.10
C SER A 136 1.81 13.32 6.21
N ASN A 137 0.60 13.81 6.14
CA ASN A 137 0.29 15.24 6.27
C ASN A 137 0.67 15.83 7.63
N LYS A 138 1.17 15.02 8.58
CA LYS A 138 1.60 15.41 9.93
C LYS A 138 0.73 16.53 10.56
N LEU A 139 -0.59 16.39 10.38
CA LEU A 139 -1.53 17.34 10.95
C LEU A 139 -1.27 17.48 12.44
N THR A 140 -0.90 18.68 12.89
CA THR A 140 -0.75 19.00 14.28
C THR A 140 -2.11 18.93 14.99
N LYS A 141 -2.12 19.05 16.32
CA LYS A 141 -3.40 19.13 17.04
C LYS A 141 -4.19 20.35 16.63
N GLU A 142 -3.48 21.45 16.39
CA GLU A 142 -4.04 22.74 15.93
C GLU A 142 -4.65 22.57 14.53
N ASP A 143 -3.96 21.92 13.59
CA ASP A 143 -4.49 21.65 12.26
C ASP A 143 -5.77 20.80 12.30
N LYS A 144 -5.82 19.81 13.20
CA LYS A 144 -7.03 18.98 13.38
C LYS A 144 -8.22 19.80 13.88
N VAL A 145 -7.99 20.72 14.84
CA VAL A 145 -9.04 21.62 15.34
C VAL A 145 -9.55 22.52 14.22
N ILE A 146 -8.62 23.11 13.43
CA ILE A 146 -8.98 23.95 12.28
C ILE A 146 -9.80 23.13 11.27
N TYR A 147 -9.39 21.89 10.97
CA TYR A 147 -10.10 21.02 10.05
C TYR A 147 -11.50 20.65 10.55
N GLU A 148 -11.65 20.34 11.84
CA GLU A 148 -12.96 20.07 12.46
C GLU A 148 -13.88 21.31 12.44
N GLU A 149 -13.31 22.50 12.68
CA GLU A 149 -14.07 23.77 12.60
C GLU A 149 -14.50 24.06 11.17
N MET A 150 -13.63 23.82 10.17
CA MET A 150 -13.96 23.99 8.75
C MET A 150 -15.11 23.08 8.30
N ILE A 151 -15.15 21.85 8.82
CA ILE A 151 -16.25 20.91 8.50
C ILE A 151 -17.56 21.37 9.15
N LYS A 152 -17.50 21.92 10.38
CA LYS A 152 -18.68 22.37 11.12
C LYS A 152 -19.24 23.71 10.63
N SER A 153 -18.40 24.57 10.05
CA SER A 153 -18.77 25.90 9.56
C SER A 153 -17.97 26.22 8.30
N PRO A 154 -18.42 25.77 7.11
CA PRO A 154 -17.72 26.01 5.86
C PRO A 154 -17.87 27.47 5.38
N GLU A 155 -17.22 28.40 6.05
CA GLU A 155 -17.08 29.79 5.58
C GLU A 155 -15.83 29.91 4.70
N ALA A 156 -16.00 30.48 3.50
CA ALA A 156 -14.99 30.54 2.44
C ALA A 156 -13.66 31.24 2.85
N ASP A 157 -13.67 32.08 3.86
CA ASP A 157 -12.47 32.81 4.32
C ASP A 157 -11.57 31.99 5.25
N LYS A 158 -12.10 30.97 5.93
CA LYS A 158 -11.30 30.07 6.76
C LYS A 158 -10.51 29.06 5.92
N VAL A 159 -10.99 28.72 4.74
CA VAL A 159 -10.31 27.80 3.81
C VAL A 159 -9.02 28.40 3.25
N LYS A 160 -8.97 29.71 3.03
CA LYS A 160 -7.79 30.40 2.46
C LYS A 160 -6.63 30.51 3.44
N ASN A 161 -6.89 30.52 4.74
CA ASN A 161 -5.87 30.72 5.77
C ASN A 161 -5.29 29.41 6.33
N GLY A 162 -5.95 28.28 6.09
CA GLY A 162 -5.49 26.94 6.52
C GLY A 162 -4.61 26.20 5.52
N LEU A 163 -4.35 26.78 4.34
CA LEU A 163 -3.55 26.18 3.25
C LEU A 163 -2.17 26.86 3.09
N ARG A 164 -1.52 27.22 4.19
CA ARG A 164 -0.12 27.70 4.17
C ARG A 164 0.83 26.68 4.74
#